data_c1da3f298937a023f2ea044cb420ac21
#
_entry.id   c1da3f298937a023f2ea044cb420ac21
#
_cell.length_a   1.000
_cell.length_b   1.000
_cell.length_c   1.000
_cell.angle_alpha   90.00
_cell.angle_beta   90.00
_cell.angle_gamma   90.00
#
_symmetry.space_group_name_H-M   'P 1'
#
loop_
_entity.id
_entity.type
_entity.pdbx_description
1 polymer ?
#
loop_
_entity_poly.entity_id
_entity_poly.type
_entity_poly.pdbx_seq_one_letter_code
_entity_poly.pdbx_strand_id
1 'polypeptide(L)'
;MKIITARLDLSASQDFKSNMILKKGIEYVVSDDFPAKAEREMGPGCVEVRDYVPDNFYKGEDLDGKSLFCFRTGGIGDLLFITTALRQLKKRFASAQLALGCNYIFSTILDSKGDGFEQVYMPLEKQMMDRYDYILFFQGIIEGNPEAEKKNAYDLLKDAFYLEKLEDPLPRVYVEEKARTRARDFVMRTEGGRRYKIGVQVSPSLPVRAVPPQLFVDFVTCLSDDFMVFFVGGEAQWHEIDLIIKHLPQQKQQQAVNASRHLPTLAEAAALIGEMDLVIGPDSSMLHVAAAHRKPLIGLYGPFHSDLRLKYYKNAIGLDSMTLCEFGRGRYSSCFEHGEGECPLARKTGQFYSPCMMFFLPKHIYQAMHRLGFPAPVEGNGENPVKSTPVSQHGC
;
A
#
# COMPACT_ATOMS: atom_id res chain seq x y z
N MET A 1 -15.36 1.92 -16.24
CA MET A 1 -16.26 1.29 -15.24
C MET A 1 -17.39 0.55 -15.93
N LYS A 2 -17.97 -0.43 -15.27
CA LYS A 2 -19.14 -1.17 -15.79
C LYS A 2 -20.31 -1.07 -14.82
N ILE A 3 -21.53 -1.17 -15.34
CA ILE A 3 -22.71 -1.52 -14.55
C ILE A 3 -22.95 -3.01 -14.72
N ILE A 4 -23.20 -3.68 -13.64
CA ILE A 4 -23.67 -5.07 -13.63
C ILE A 4 -25.04 -5.13 -12.99
N THR A 5 -25.88 -6.05 -13.53
CA THR A 5 -27.13 -6.46 -12.89
C THR A 5 -27.03 -7.95 -12.59
N ALA A 6 -27.11 -8.29 -11.31
CA ALA A 6 -27.04 -9.70 -10.91
C ALA A 6 -28.34 -10.44 -11.30
N ARG A 7 -28.24 -11.60 -11.96
CA ARG A 7 -29.38 -12.44 -12.34
C ARG A 7 -29.90 -13.30 -11.20
N LEU A 8 -29.05 -13.51 -10.20
CA LEU A 8 -29.32 -14.23 -8.95
C LEU A 8 -28.73 -13.44 -7.79
N ASP A 9 -29.09 -13.78 -6.56
CA ASP A 9 -28.34 -13.32 -5.41
C ASP A 9 -26.96 -13.96 -5.42
N LEU A 10 -25.90 -13.15 -5.48
CA LEU A 10 -24.53 -13.59 -5.68
C LEU A 10 -23.66 -13.18 -4.52
N SER A 11 -22.74 -14.05 -4.12
CA SER A 11 -21.65 -13.69 -3.19
C SER A 11 -20.35 -13.76 -3.96
N ALA A 12 -19.78 -12.59 -4.28
CA ALA A 12 -18.52 -12.48 -5.01
C ALA A 12 -17.42 -11.92 -4.13
N SER A 13 -16.20 -12.45 -4.25
CA SER A 13 -15.05 -11.83 -3.63
C SER A 13 -14.55 -10.68 -4.51
N GLN A 14 -14.62 -9.45 -4.02
CA GLN A 14 -13.90 -8.35 -4.65
C GLN A 14 -12.60 -8.14 -3.90
N ASP A 15 -11.49 -7.99 -4.65
CA ASP A 15 -10.12 -7.83 -4.19
C ASP A 15 -9.92 -7.85 -2.66
N PHE A 16 -9.14 -8.79 -2.15
CA PHE A 16 -8.82 -8.92 -0.72
C PHE A 16 -9.96 -9.36 0.23
N LYS A 17 -10.56 -10.53 -0.01
CA LYS A 17 -11.29 -11.31 1.01
C LYS A 17 -12.61 -10.76 1.55
N SER A 18 -13.18 -9.68 1.02
CA SER A 18 -14.53 -9.29 1.38
C SER A 18 -15.54 -9.89 0.39
N ASN A 19 -16.41 -10.76 0.86
CA ASN A 19 -17.53 -11.23 0.07
C ASN A 19 -18.52 -10.09 -0.12
N MET A 20 -18.72 -9.68 -1.38
CA MET A 20 -19.81 -8.78 -1.73
C MET A 20 -21.07 -9.60 -1.98
N ILE A 21 -22.17 -9.20 -1.39
CA ILE A 21 -23.47 -9.76 -1.68
C ILE A 21 -24.15 -8.85 -2.70
N LEU A 22 -24.37 -9.38 -3.90
CA LEU A 22 -25.11 -8.70 -4.96
C LEU A 22 -26.53 -9.28 -5.01
N LYS A 23 -27.52 -8.44 -4.86
CA LYS A 23 -28.92 -8.84 -4.90
C LYS A 23 -29.43 -8.88 -6.34
N LYS A 24 -30.26 -9.88 -6.65
CA LYS A 24 -30.91 -10.02 -7.95
C LYS A 24 -31.63 -8.75 -8.36
N GLY A 25 -31.43 -8.33 -9.61
CA GLY A 25 -32.11 -7.20 -10.24
C GLY A 25 -31.62 -5.83 -9.81
N ILE A 26 -30.64 -5.75 -8.89
CA ILE A 26 -30.02 -4.48 -8.49
C ILE A 26 -28.84 -4.18 -9.42
N GLU A 27 -28.74 -2.92 -9.84
CA GLU A 27 -27.62 -2.42 -10.62
C GLU A 27 -26.48 -1.96 -9.70
N TYR A 28 -25.29 -2.48 -9.97
CA TYR A 28 -24.05 -2.11 -9.22
C TYR A 28 -23.01 -1.53 -10.16
N VAL A 29 -22.28 -0.54 -9.69
CA VAL A 29 -21.11 0.03 -10.37
C VAL A 29 -19.87 -0.69 -9.89
N VAL A 30 -19.11 -1.23 -10.84
CA VAL A 30 -17.94 -2.08 -10.58
C VAL A 30 -16.77 -1.70 -11.49
N SER A 31 -15.58 -2.20 -11.17
CA SER A 31 -14.39 -2.09 -12.04
C SER A 31 -14.58 -2.88 -13.34
N ASP A 32 -13.78 -2.56 -14.35
CA ASP A 32 -13.88 -3.17 -15.68
C ASP A 32 -13.55 -4.67 -15.68
N ASP A 33 -12.73 -5.13 -14.76
CA ASP A 33 -12.33 -6.54 -14.59
C ASP A 33 -13.30 -7.39 -13.77
N PHE A 34 -14.17 -6.74 -12.97
CA PHE A 34 -15.09 -7.44 -12.07
C PHE A 34 -16.03 -8.42 -12.78
N PRO A 35 -16.65 -8.09 -13.94
CA PRO A 35 -17.56 -9.05 -14.60
C PRO A 35 -16.88 -10.37 -14.95
N ALA A 36 -15.68 -10.33 -15.52
CA ALA A 36 -14.92 -11.53 -15.86
C ALA A 36 -14.52 -12.36 -14.63
N LYS A 37 -14.28 -11.69 -13.49
CA LYS A 37 -14.02 -12.34 -12.21
C LYS A 37 -15.27 -13.00 -11.66
N ALA A 38 -16.41 -12.31 -11.67
CA ALA A 38 -17.69 -12.84 -11.24
C ALA A 38 -18.09 -14.09 -12.02
N GLU A 39 -17.93 -14.07 -13.34
CA GLU A 39 -18.23 -15.23 -14.19
C GLU A 39 -17.31 -16.44 -13.94
N ARG A 40 -16.05 -16.21 -13.61
CA ARG A 40 -15.12 -17.29 -13.23
C ARG A 40 -15.48 -17.94 -11.90
N GLU A 41 -15.96 -17.17 -10.93
CA GLU A 41 -16.29 -17.66 -9.59
C GLU A 41 -17.70 -18.27 -9.51
N MET A 42 -18.66 -17.75 -10.28
CA MET A 42 -20.08 -18.05 -10.14
C MET A 42 -20.73 -18.63 -11.40
N GLY A 43 -19.96 -18.76 -12.47
CA GLY A 43 -20.39 -19.29 -13.75
C GLY A 43 -20.81 -18.23 -14.79
N PRO A 44 -20.75 -18.59 -16.08
CA PRO A 44 -21.02 -17.67 -17.18
C PRO A 44 -22.46 -17.16 -17.16
N GLY A 45 -22.63 -15.89 -17.47
CA GLY A 45 -23.94 -15.24 -17.55
C GLY A 45 -24.62 -14.97 -16.20
N CYS A 46 -23.89 -15.04 -15.08
CA CYS A 46 -24.42 -14.71 -13.75
C CYS A 46 -24.75 -13.22 -13.60
N VAL A 47 -24.18 -12.36 -14.42
CA VAL A 47 -24.44 -10.91 -14.47
C VAL A 47 -24.73 -10.45 -15.89
N GLU A 48 -25.57 -9.42 -16.01
CA GLU A 48 -25.68 -8.60 -17.20
C GLU A 48 -24.72 -7.45 -17.08
N VAL A 49 -24.00 -7.11 -18.16
CA VAL A 49 -22.91 -6.12 -18.13
C VAL A 49 -23.17 -5.04 -19.17
N ARG A 50 -23.00 -3.78 -18.78
CA ARG A 50 -22.97 -2.64 -19.70
C ARG A 50 -21.92 -1.64 -19.30
N ASP A 51 -21.45 -0.83 -20.26
CA ASP A 51 -20.55 0.29 -19.98
C ASP A 51 -21.24 1.33 -19.11
N TYR A 52 -20.45 1.97 -18.24
CA TYR A 52 -20.91 3.06 -17.39
C TYR A 52 -19.99 4.26 -17.55
N VAL A 53 -20.57 5.31 -18.09
CA VAL A 53 -19.97 6.65 -18.18
C VAL A 53 -20.98 7.59 -17.55
N PRO A 54 -20.73 8.14 -16.36
CA PRO A 54 -21.62 9.13 -15.75
C PRO A 54 -21.65 10.40 -16.58
N ASP A 55 -22.82 10.99 -16.75
CA ASP A 55 -22.98 12.29 -17.44
C ASP A 55 -22.48 13.46 -16.60
N ASN A 56 -22.38 13.27 -15.28
CA ASN A 56 -22.03 14.23 -14.25
C ASN A 56 -20.60 14.07 -13.71
N PHE A 57 -19.64 13.76 -14.57
CA PHE A 57 -18.23 13.74 -14.17
C PHE A 57 -17.80 15.12 -13.67
N TYR A 58 -17.13 15.13 -12.50
CA TYR A 58 -16.51 16.33 -11.94
C TYR A 58 -15.37 16.83 -12.84
N LYS A 59 -15.42 18.11 -13.18
CA LYS A 59 -14.44 18.79 -14.06
C LYS A 59 -13.91 20.09 -13.45
N GLY A 60 -13.96 20.19 -12.11
CA GLY A 60 -13.49 21.37 -11.40
C GLY A 60 -14.58 22.40 -11.07
N GLU A 61 -15.84 21.99 -11.17
CA GLU A 61 -16.99 22.85 -10.84
C GLU A 61 -16.95 23.32 -9.38
N ASP A 62 -17.66 24.39 -9.10
CA ASP A 62 -17.90 24.87 -7.76
C ASP A 62 -18.74 23.84 -6.98
N LEU A 63 -18.25 23.45 -5.81
CA LEU A 63 -18.90 22.45 -4.96
C LEU A 63 -19.67 23.05 -3.77
N ASP A 64 -19.78 24.36 -3.65
CA ASP A 64 -20.58 24.96 -2.57
C ASP A 64 -22.04 24.54 -2.66
N GLY A 65 -22.53 23.88 -1.59
CA GLY A 65 -23.87 23.30 -1.54
C GLY A 65 -24.08 22.07 -2.45
N LYS A 66 -23.03 21.53 -3.04
CA LYS A 66 -23.05 20.39 -3.95
C LYS A 66 -22.47 19.14 -3.32
N SER A 67 -22.75 17.98 -3.94
CA SER A 67 -22.24 16.69 -3.53
C SER A 67 -21.30 16.09 -4.59
N LEU A 68 -20.16 15.54 -4.14
CA LEU A 68 -19.18 14.82 -4.96
C LEU A 68 -18.97 13.42 -4.40
N PHE A 69 -19.20 12.43 -5.25
CA PHE A 69 -18.86 11.04 -4.97
C PHE A 69 -17.55 10.64 -5.63
N CYS A 70 -16.58 10.23 -4.84
CA CYS A 70 -15.29 9.71 -5.28
C CYS A 70 -15.24 8.20 -5.11
N PHE A 71 -14.62 7.48 -6.05
CA PHE A 71 -14.59 6.03 -6.01
C PHE A 71 -13.24 5.44 -6.40
N ARG A 72 -12.75 4.49 -5.57
CA ARG A 72 -11.62 3.62 -5.89
C ARG A 72 -11.79 2.24 -5.26
N THR A 73 -11.56 1.18 -6.04
CA THR A 73 -11.75 -0.20 -5.59
C THR A 73 -10.61 -0.74 -4.74
N GLY A 74 -9.37 -0.33 -4.97
CA GLY A 74 -8.20 -0.92 -4.32
C GLY A 74 -7.10 0.07 -3.97
N GLY A 75 -6.07 -0.44 -3.30
CA GLY A 75 -4.88 0.31 -2.93
C GLY A 75 -5.07 1.23 -1.72
N ILE A 76 -4.70 0.74 -0.50
CA ILE A 76 -4.75 1.57 0.72
C ILE A 76 -3.92 2.85 0.56
N GLY A 77 -2.73 2.74 -0.07
CA GLY A 77 -1.88 3.89 -0.35
C GLY A 77 -2.60 4.94 -1.17
N ASP A 78 -3.30 4.52 -2.23
CA ASP A 78 -4.03 5.43 -3.11
C ASP A 78 -5.22 6.09 -2.40
N LEU A 79 -5.93 5.34 -1.56
CA LEU A 79 -7.00 5.92 -0.74
C LEU A 79 -6.45 6.99 0.21
N LEU A 80 -5.29 6.77 0.83
CA LEU A 80 -4.63 7.76 1.68
C LEU A 80 -4.19 9.00 0.88
N PHE A 81 -3.80 8.85 -0.39
CA PHE A 81 -3.56 10.00 -1.26
C PHE A 81 -4.85 10.76 -1.59
N ILE A 82 -5.94 10.05 -1.91
CA ILE A 82 -7.24 10.64 -2.24
C ILE A 82 -7.77 11.45 -1.04
N THR A 83 -7.66 10.94 0.19
CA THR A 83 -8.17 11.64 1.38
C THR A 83 -7.49 12.99 1.59
N THR A 84 -6.22 13.15 1.19
CA THR A 84 -5.55 14.45 1.27
C THR A 84 -6.17 15.49 0.33
N ALA A 85 -6.57 15.07 -0.86
CA ALA A 85 -7.24 15.95 -1.82
C ALA A 85 -8.69 16.26 -1.40
N LEU A 86 -9.40 15.26 -0.85
CA LEU A 86 -10.74 15.48 -0.28
C LEU A 86 -10.71 16.50 0.87
N ARG A 87 -9.73 16.40 1.77
CA ARG A 87 -9.51 17.38 2.84
C ARG A 87 -9.30 18.77 2.28
N GLN A 88 -8.53 18.92 1.22
CA GLN A 88 -8.29 20.20 0.56
C GLN A 88 -9.56 20.75 -0.10
N LEU A 89 -10.36 19.90 -0.77
CA LEU A 89 -11.67 20.29 -1.31
C LEU A 89 -12.61 20.75 -0.20
N LYS A 90 -12.69 20.01 0.89
CA LYS A 90 -13.56 20.37 2.04
C LYS A 90 -13.15 21.68 2.67
N LYS A 91 -11.86 21.99 2.69
CA LYS A 91 -11.33 23.28 3.16
C LYS A 91 -11.70 24.43 2.19
N ARG A 92 -11.68 24.16 0.88
CA ARG A 92 -12.04 25.14 -0.17
C ARG A 92 -13.54 25.38 -0.23
N PHE A 93 -14.34 24.31 -0.12
CA PHE A 93 -15.79 24.30 -0.24
C PHE A 93 -16.42 23.75 1.04
N ALA A 94 -16.57 24.60 2.05
CA ALA A 94 -16.98 24.15 3.38
C ALA A 94 -18.38 23.51 3.42
N SER A 95 -19.29 23.92 2.53
CA SER A 95 -20.64 23.38 2.38
C SER A 95 -20.72 22.12 1.49
N ALA A 96 -19.64 21.74 0.80
CA ALA A 96 -19.63 20.56 -0.07
C ALA A 96 -19.89 19.27 0.73
N GLN A 97 -20.68 18.37 0.17
CA GLN A 97 -20.89 17.01 0.67
C GLN A 97 -19.99 16.08 -0.11
N LEU A 98 -18.90 15.61 0.53
CA LEU A 98 -17.92 14.74 -0.08
C LEU A 98 -18.12 13.31 0.39
N ALA A 99 -18.04 12.34 -0.53
CA ALA A 99 -18.11 10.92 -0.20
C ALA A 99 -17.01 10.14 -0.91
N LEU A 100 -16.49 9.09 -0.26
CA LEU A 100 -15.49 8.17 -0.79
C LEU A 100 -16.00 6.74 -0.74
N GLY A 101 -16.25 6.17 -1.89
CA GLY A 101 -16.58 4.75 -2.07
C GLY A 101 -15.31 3.89 -2.06
N CYS A 102 -15.22 2.95 -1.13
CA CYS A 102 -14.08 2.05 -1.00
C CYS A 102 -14.46 0.72 -0.33
N ASN A 103 -13.52 -0.21 -0.29
CA ASN A 103 -13.70 -1.46 0.45
C ASN A 103 -13.76 -1.17 1.97
N TYR A 104 -14.70 -1.83 2.67
CA TYR A 104 -14.88 -1.69 4.11
C TYR A 104 -13.60 -1.90 4.92
N ILE A 105 -12.78 -2.90 4.56
CA ILE A 105 -11.52 -3.17 5.27
C ILE A 105 -10.58 -1.95 5.23
N PHE A 106 -10.48 -1.29 4.07
CA PHE A 106 -9.61 -0.12 3.90
C PHE A 106 -10.14 1.10 4.64
N SER A 107 -11.46 1.22 4.74
CA SER A 107 -12.12 2.33 5.44
C SER A 107 -11.76 2.39 6.93
N THR A 108 -11.39 1.25 7.54
CA THR A 108 -11.10 1.15 8.98
C THR A 108 -9.95 2.03 9.47
N ILE A 109 -9.11 2.51 8.54
CA ILE A 109 -7.98 3.40 8.87
C ILE A 109 -8.08 4.79 8.24
N LEU A 110 -9.16 5.09 7.51
CA LEU A 110 -9.35 6.42 6.91
C LEU A 110 -9.92 7.40 7.93
N ASP A 111 -9.32 8.57 8.06
CA ASP A 111 -9.80 9.63 8.95
C ASP A 111 -10.91 10.46 8.28
N SER A 112 -12.05 9.83 8.02
CA SER A 112 -13.15 10.44 7.31
C SER A 112 -13.69 11.69 8.00
N LYS A 113 -13.74 11.69 9.34
CA LYS A 113 -14.18 12.84 10.13
C LYS A 113 -13.18 13.99 10.07
N GLY A 114 -11.88 13.69 10.23
CA GLY A 114 -10.81 14.69 10.18
C GLY A 114 -10.59 15.26 8.79
N ASP A 115 -10.84 14.48 7.75
CA ASP A 115 -10.69 14.87 6.34
C ASP A 115 -12.00 15.37 5.71
N GLY A 116 -13.15 15.23 6.42
CA GLY A 116 -14.42 15.87 6.07
C GLY A 116 -15.18 15.20 4.92
N PHE A 117 -15.19 13.87 4.88
CA PHE A 117 -15.96 13.10 3.89
C PHE A 117 -16.76 11.96 4.53
N GLU A 118 -17.79 11.48 3.82
CA GLU A 118 -18.54 10.29 4.17
C GLU A 118 -17.88 9.05 3.56
N GLN A 119 -17.85 7.94 4.29
CA GLN A 119 -17.42 6.65 3.77
C GLN A 119 -18.62 5.88 3.23
N VAL A 120 -18.50 5.42 1.99
CA VAL A 120 -19.49 4.56 1.34
C VAL A 120 -18.86 3.22 1.03
N TYR A 121 -19.54 2.14 1.40
CA TYR A 121 -18.97 0.81 1.28
C TYR A 121 -19.48 0.07 0.06
N MET A 122 -18.61 -0.74 -0.52
CA MET A 122 -18.98 -1.63 -1.61
C MET A 122 -19.88 -2.77 -1.10
N PRO A 123 -20.79 -3.28 -1.91
CA PRO A 123 -21.05 -2.96 -3.32
C PRO A 123 -21.75 -1.62 -3.51
N LEU A 124 -21.40 -0.89 -4.57
CA LEU A 124 -21.97 0.41 -4.87
C LEU A 124 -23.19 0.27 -5.77
N GLU A 125 -24.38 0.47 -5.22
CA GLU A 125 -25.60 0.52 -6.01
C GLU A 125 -25.64 1.77 -6.89
N LYS A 126 -25.97 1.61 -8.18
CA LYS A 126 -26.07 2.75 -9.11
C LYS A 126 -27.03 3.80 -8.61
N GLN A 127 -28.20 3.42 -8.10
CA GLN A 127 -29.21 4.34 -7.59
C GLN A 127 -28.67 5.23 -6.45
N MET A 128 -27.75 4.72 -5.66
CA MET A 128 -27.10 5.51 -4.59
C MET A 128 -26.18 6.55 -5.21
N MET A 129 -25.40 6.16 -6.22
CA MET A 129 -24.49 7.09 -6.90
C MET A 129 -25.21 8.19 -7.69
N ASP A 130 -26.36 7.90 -8.25
CA ASP A 130 -27.19 8.85 -9.00
C ASP A 130 -27.73 10.01 -8.12
N ARG A 131 -27.55 9.95 -6.79
CA ARG A 131 -27.96 11.03 -5.87
C ARG A 131 -26.92 12.14 -5.74
N TYR A 132 -25.69 11.92 -6.22
CA TYR A 132 -24.65 12.92 -6.15
C TYR A 132 -24.67 13.84 -7.35
N ASP A 133 -24.41 15.14 -7.13
CA ASP A 133 -24.32 16.13 -8.20
C ASP A 133 -23.15 15.81 -9.15
N TYR A 134 -22.03 15.31 -8.61
CA TYR A 134 -20.82 14.99 -9.36
C TYR A 134 -20.22 13.65 -8.94
N ILE A 135 -19.53 13.00 -9.89
CA ILE A 135 -18.85 11.72 -9.70
C ILE A 135 -17.40 11.83 -10.20
N LEU A 136 -16.45 11.22 -9.48
CA LEU A 136 -15.05 11.12 -9.87
C LEU A 136 -14.51 9.71 -9.61
N PHE A 137 -14.06 9.04 -10.67
CA PHE A 137 -13.43 7.73 -10.57
C PHE A 137 -11.90 7.84 -10.55
N PHE A 138 -11.26 7.13 -9.65
CA PHE A 138 -9.80 7.12 -9.50
C PHE A 138 -9.13 5.88 -10.09
N GLN A 139 -9.86 5.00 -10.75
CA GLN A 139 -9.27 3.92 -11.53
C GLN A 139 -8.48 4.54 -12.70
N GLY A 140 -7.20 4.17 -12.79
CA GLY A 140 -6.33 4.63 -13.87
C GLY A 140 -5.82 6.08 -13.77
N ILE A 141 -6.05 6.79 -12.66
CA ILE A 141 -5.48 8.13 -12.45
C ILE A 141 -3.97 8.08 -12.18
N ILE A 142 -3.51 7.01 -11.52
CA ILE A 142 -2.09 6.76 -11.29
C ILE A 142 -1.63 5.73 -12.32
N GLU A 143 -2.14 4.51 -12.23
CA GLU A 143 -1.83 3.45 -13.18
C GLU A 143 -2.43 3.78 -14.56
N GLY A 144 -1.62 3.65 -15.60
CA GLY A 144 -2.04 3.94 -16.98
C GLY A 144 -2.11 5.44 -17.32
N ASN A 145 -1.74 6.34 -16.41
CA ASN A 145 -1.60 7.75 -16.69
C ASN A 145 -0.19 8.03 -17.26
N PRO A 146 -0.06 8.60 -18.48
CA PRO A 146 1.26 8.91 -19.05
C PRO A 146 2.14 9.83 -18.20
N GLU A 147 1.52 10.67 -17.36
CA GLU A 147 2.23 11.56 -16.45
C GLU A 147 2.70 10.87 -15.15
N ALA A 148 2.21 9.65 -14.86
CA ALA A 148 2.56 8.93 -13.62
C ALA A 148 4.03 8.52 -13.54
N GLU A 149 4.74 8.51 -14.66
CA GLU A 149 6.19 8.31 -14.71
C GLU A 149 6.99 9.52 -14.25
N LYS A 150 6.40 10.71 -14.25
CA LYS A 150 7.09 11.97 -14.01
C LYS A 150 6.53 12.73 -12.80
N LYS A 151 5.25 12.52 -12.50
CA LYS A 151 4.55 13.22 -11.43
C LYS A 151 4.36 12.32 -10.22
N ASN A 152 4.57 12.90 -9.05
CA ASN A 152 4.22 12.24 -7.80
C ASN A 152 2.71 11.95 -7.74
N ALA A 153 2.31 10.87 -7.06
CA ALA A 153 0.91 10.46 -6.94
C ALA A 153 0.02 11.58 -6.37
N TYR A 154 0.50 12.37 -5.44
CA TYR A 154 -0.24 13.55 -4.92
C TYR A 154 -0.43 14.63 -5.99
N ASP A 155 0.56 14.86 -6.84
CA ASP A 155 0.46 15.84 -7.94
C ASP A 155 -0.57 15.39 -8.98
N LEU A 156 -0.61 14.08 -9.29
CA LEU A 156 -1.63 13.52 -10.19
C LEU A 156 -3.04 13.66 -9.63
N LEU A 157 -3.21 13.38 -8.34
CA LEU A 157 -4.51 13.53 -7.68
C LEU A 157 -4.92 14.99 -7.53
N LYS A 158 -3.98 15.87 -7.23
CA LYS A 158 -4.20 17.31 -7.26
C LYS A 158 -4.78 17.75 -8.59
N ASP A 159 -4.18 17.30 -9.71
CA ASP A 159 -4.65 17.63 -11.06
C ASP A 159 -6.03 17.02 -11.34
N ALA A 160 -6.28 15.76 -10.91
CA ALA A 160 -7.57 15.11 -11.08
C ALA A 160 -8.72 15.77 -10.29
N PHE A 161 -8.40 16.42 -9.18
CA PHE A 161 -9.35 17.20 -8.41
C PHE A 161 -9.42 18.69 -8.81
N TYR A 162 -8.70 19.09 -9.86
CA TYR A 162 -8.63 20.49 -10.33
C TYR A 162 -8.19 21.46 -9.21
N LEU A 163 -7.25 21.01 -8.37
CA LEU A 163 -6.68 21.82 -7.31
C LEU A 163 -5.38 22.48 -7.77
N GLU A 164 -5.19 23.75 -7.45
CA GLU A 164 -3.94 24.46 -7.75
C GLU A 164 -2.77 23.94 -6.94
N LYS A 165 -3.01 23.62 -5.66
CA LYS A 165 -2.00 23.12 -4.73
C LYS A 165 -2.62 22.19 -3.69
N LEU A 166 -1.80 21.34 -3.08
CA LEU A 166 -2.10 20.65 -1.83
C LEU A 166 -1.31 21.33 -0.70
N GLU A 167 -2.01 22.00 0.22
CA GLU A 167 -1.36 22.72 1.33
C GLU A 167 -0.80 21.75 2.38
N ASP A 168 -1.48 20.63 2.59
CA ASP A 168 -1.07 19.56 3.52
C ASP A 168 -1.17 18.21 2.80
N PRO A 169 -0.11 17.79 2.09
CA PRO A 169 -0.11 16.53 1.34
C PRO A 169 0.11 15.30 2.23
N LEU A 170 0.36 15.45 3.54
CA LEU A 170 0.54 14.30 4.41
C LEU A 170 -0.77 13.57 4.61
N PRO A 171 -0.79 12.23 4.46
CA PRO A 171 -1.96 11.43 4.76
C PRO A 171 -2.29 11.48 6.25
N ARG A 172 -3.54 11.16 6.59
CA ARG A 172 -3.99 10.95 7.96
C ARG A 172 -4.57 9.57 8.09
N VAL A 173 -4.37 8.96 9.23
CA VAL A 173 -4.98 7.68 9.56
C VAL A 173 -5.76 7.81 10.87
N TYR A 174 -6.95 7.26 10.87
CA TYR A 174 -7.71 7.02 12.08
C TYR A 174 -7.37 5.61 12.60
N VAL A 175 -7.13 5.51 13.88
CA VAL A 175 -6.92 4.22 14.54
C VAL A 175 -7.82 4.17 15.78
N GLU A 176 -8.68 3.18 15.85
CA GLU A 176 -9.55 2.97 17.00
C GLU A 176 -8.73 2.74 18.28
N GLU A 177 -9.23 3.25 19.41
CA GLU A 177 -8.54 3.12 20.71
C GLU A 177 -8.28 1.66 21.11
N LYS A 178 -9.21 0.77 20.80
CA LYS A 178 -9.02 -0.68 21.01
C LYS A 178 -7.80 -1.23 20.26
N ALA A 179 -7.64 -0.84 18.99
CA ALA A 179 -6.49 -1.26 18.18
C ALA A 179 -5.18 -0.65 18.71
N ARG A 180 -5.21 0.62 19.13
CA ARG A 180 -4.06 1.30 19.76
C ARG A 180 -3.63 0.60 21.05
N THR A 181 -4.56 0.31 21.95
CA THR A 181 -4.28 -0.37 23.21
C THR A 181 -3.68 -1.74 22.95
N ARG A 182 -4.27 -2.54 22.06
CA ARG A 182 -3.73 -3.86 21.70
C ARG A 182 -2.32 -3.80 21.13
N ALA A 183 -2.06 -2.85 20.23
CA ALA A 183 -0.74 -2.68 19.63
C ALA A 183 0.30 -2.27 20.67
N ARG A 184 -0.03 -1.29 21.53
CA ARG A 184 0.86 -0.84 22.62
C ARG A 184 1.17 -1.96 23.61
N ASP A 185 0.15 -2.68 24.07
CA ASP A 185 0.33 -3.80 25.01
C ASP A 185 1.17 -4.92 24.38
N PHE A 186 0.99 -5.18 23.09
CA PHE A 186 1.79 -6.14 22.35
C PHE A 186 3.26 -5.71 22.27
N VAL A 187 3.51 -4.46 21.90
CA VAL A 187 4.86 -3.89 21.82
C VAL A 187 5.55 -3.95 23.18
N MET A 188 4.91 -3.47 24.24
CA MET A 188 5.48 -3.47 25.60
C MET A 188 5.88 -4.86 26.10
N ARG A 189 5.07 -5.89 25.76
CA ARG A 189 5.38 -7.28 26.14
C ARG A 189 6.50 -7.91 25.31
N THR A 190 6.74 -7.38 24.11
CA THR A 190 7.60 -8.01 23.11
C THR A 190 8.95 -7.32 22.97
N GLU A 191 9.03 -6.00 23.22
CA GLU A 191 10.25 -5.21 22.99
C GLU A 191 11.44 -5.63 23.86
N GLY A 192 11.18 -6.28 25.01
CA GLY A 192 12.24 -6.83 25.87
C GLY A 192 13.23 -5.80 26.38
N GLY A 193 12.78 -4.56 26.61
CA GLY A 193 13.62 -3.42 27.05
C GLY A 193 14.54 -2.85 25.96
N ARG A 194 14.36 -3.23 24.69
CA ARG A 194 15.15 -2.69 23.58
C ARG A 194 14.75 -1.25 23.27
N ARG A 195 15.78 -0.47 22.96
CA ARG A 195 15.62 0.97 22.79
C ARG A 195 14.85 1.37 21.54
N TYR A 196 15.04 0.65 20.44
CA TYR A 196 14.48 0.99 19.14
C TYR A 196 13.57 -0.11 18.59
N LYS A 197 12.46 0.29 18.01
CA LYS A 197 11.45 -0.57 17.40
C LYS A 197 11.40 -0.31 15.90
N ILE A 198 11.66 -1.34 15.09
CA ILE A 198 11.61 -1.25 13.64
C ILE A 198 10.41 -2.06 13.14
N GLY A 199 9.49 -1.40 12.43
CA GLY A 199 8.45 -2.07 11.65
C GLY A 199 8.99 -2.43 10.26
N VAL A 200 8.91 -3.70 9.88
CA VAL A 200 9.35 -4.15 8.55
C VAL A 200 8.16 -4.72 7.79
N GLN A 201 7.76 -4.05 6.71
CA GLN A 201 6.82 -4.61 5.74
C GLN A 201 7.59 -5.54 4.80
N VAL A 202 7.22 -6.84 4.79
CA VAL A 202 7.97 -7.85 4.03
C VAL A 202 7.63 -7.81 2.54
N SER A 203 6.35 -7.90 2.21
CA SER A 203 5.90 -8.07 0.82
C SER A 203 4.90 -6.99 0.40
N PRO A 204 5.06 -6.45 -0.81
CA PRO A 204 4.08 -5.56 -1.44
C PRO A 204 2.92 -6.38 -2.02
N SER A 205 1.88 -5.70 -2.50
CA SER A 205 0.75 -6.33 -3.20
C SER A 205 1.12 -6.92 -4.57
N LEU A 206 2.16 -6.41 -5.22
CA LEU A 206 2.58 -6.83 -6.55
C LEU A 206 3.98 -7.46 -6.52
N PRO A 207 4.18 -8.66 -7.09
CA PRO A 207 5.46 -9.36 -7.13
C PRO A 207 6.61 -8.56 -7.74
N VAL A 208 6.34 -7.69 -8.73
CA VAL A 208 7.35 -6.84 -9.35
C VAL A 208 8.13 -5.95 -8.36
N ARG A 209 7.54 -5.66 -7.20
CA ARG A 209 8.12 -4.86 -6.11
C ARG A 209 8.62 -5.70 -4.93
N ALA A 210 8.49 -7.03 -5.01
CA ALA A 210 8.88 -7.92 -3.92
C ALA A 210 10.39 -7.93 -3.72
N VAL A 211 10.81 -7.88 -2.46
CA VAL A 211 12.20 -7.95 -2.03
C VAL A 211 12.52 -9.39 -1.61
N PRO A 212 13.70 -9.94 -1.96
CA PRO A 212 14.09 -11.25 -1.48
C PRO A 212 14.09 -11.31 0.05
N PRO A 213 13.46 -12.33 0.68
CA PRO A 213 13.44 -12.51 2.15
C PRO A 213 14.83 -12.52 2.78
N GLN A 214 15.84 -13.00 2.03
CA GLN A 214 17.23 -13.06 2.48
C GLN A 214 17.77 -11.67 2.87
N LEU A 215 17.33 -10.60 2.19
CA LEU A 215 17.71 -9.23 2.59
C LEU A 215 17.34 -8.95 4.05
N PHE A 216 16.16 -9.37 4.49
CA PHE A 216 15.69 -9.13 5.86
C PHE A 216 16.39 -10.04 6.87
N VAL A 217 16.72 -11.28 6.49
CA VAL A 217 17.56 -12.17 7.32
C VAL A 217 18.92 -11.53 7.55
N ASP A 218 19.60 -11.11 6.50
CA ASP A 218 20.93 -10.49 6.58
C ASP A 218 20.89 -9.16 7.34
N PHE A 219 19.84 -8.36 7.12
CA PHE A 219 19.62 -7.11 7.83
C PHE A 219 19.50 -7.32 9.34
N VAL A 220 18.62 -8.21 9.80
CA VAL A 220 18.43 -8.44 11.24
C VAL A 220 19.66 -9.09 11.88
N THR A 221 20.36 -9.96 11.15
CA THR A 221 21.56 -10.65 11.64
C THR A 221 22.65 -9.67 12.09
N CYS A 222 22.81 -8.56 11.40
CA CYS A 222 23.83 -7.57 11.70
C CYS A 222 23.35 -6.40 12.61
N LEU A 223 22.05 -6.33 12.95
CA LEU A 223 21.55 -5.32 13.87
C LEU A 223 22.11 -5.50 15.27
N SER A 224 22.36 -4.37 15.99
CA SER A 224 22.70 -4.42 17.42
C SER A 224 21.52 -4.91 18.27
N ASP A 225 21.80 -5.32 19.49
CA ASP A 225 20.77 -5.84 20.41
C ASP A 225 19.83 -4.75 20.94
N ASP A 226 20.09 -3.49 20.64
CA ASP A 226 19.22 -2.37 20.99
C ASP A 226 17.92 -2.32 20.15
N PHE A 227 17.84 -3.09 19.09
CA PHE A 227 16.69 -3.09 18.19
C PHE A 227 15.76 -4.28 18.40
N MET A 228 14.46 -4.02 18.28
CA MET A 228 13.42 -5.03 18.12
C MET A 228 12.75 -4.86 16.77
N VAL A 229 12.61 -5.94 16.01
CA VAL A 229 12.02 -5.93 14.67
C VAL A 229 10.62 -6.56 14.71
N PHE A 230 9.64 -5.79 14.25
CA PHE A 230 8.25 -6.18 14.11
C PHE A 230 7.93 -6.36 12.64
N PHE A 231 7.88 -7.60 12.18
CA PHE A 231 7.48 -7.89 10.80
C PHE A 231 5.98 -7.75 10.63
N VAL A 232 5.59 -7.02 9.57
CA VAL A 232 4.20 -6.71 9.23
C VAL A 232 3.86 -7.24 7.84
N GLY A 233 2.70 -7.87 7.70
CA GLY A 233 2.18 -8.38 6.44
C GLY A 233 0.71 -8.78 6.56
N GLY A 234 0.07 -9.15 5.48
CA GLY A 234 -1.23 -9.80 5.52
C GLY A 234 -1.11 -11.29 5.87
N GLU A 235 -2.23 -11.97 6.00
CA GLU A 235 -2.25 -13.41 6.32
C GLU A 235 -1.47 -14.27 5.30
N ALA A 236 -1.50 -13.88 4.03
CA ALA A 236 -0.75 -14.57 2.99
C ALA A 236 0.79 -14.52 3.21
N GLN A 237 1.29 -13.53 3.95
CA GLN A 237 2.71 -13.36 4.25
C GLN A 237 3.15 -13.98 5.57
N TRP A 238 2.25 -14.51 6.40
CA TRP A 238 2.60 -15.05 7.72
C TRP A 238 3.65 -16.15 7.65
N HIS A 239 3.50 -17.07 6.70
CA HIS A 239 4.46 -18.15 6.52
C HIS A 239 5.84 -17.64 6.09
N GLU A 240 5.89 -16.69 5.15
CA GLU A 240 7.14 -16.07 4.70
C GLU A 240 7.86 -15.36 5.86
N ILE A 241 7.13 -14.61 6.67
CA ILE A 241 7.68 -13.93 7.86
C ILE A 241 8.25 -14.95 8.87
N ASP A 242 7.51 -16.03 9.13
CA ASP A 242 7.98 -17.08 10.04
C ASP A 242 9.25 -17.76 9.53
N LEU A 243 9.37 -17.95 8.20
CA LEU A 243 10.58 -18.47 7.58
C LEU A 243 11.75 -17.49 7.72
N ILE A 244 11.55 -16.18 7.53
CA ILE A 244 12.58 -15.17 7.77
C ILE A 244 13.12 -15.29 9.18
N ILE A 245 12.23 -15.30 10.18
CA ILE A 245 12.62 -15.39 11.59
C ILE A 245 13.35 -16.72 11.89
N LYS A 246 12.88 -17.83 11.34
CA LYS A 246 13.51 -19.15 11.51
C LYS A 246 14.92 -19.20 10.93
N HIS A 247 15.22 -18.46 9.86
CA HIS A 247 16.54 -18.42 9.23
C HIS A 247 17.52 -17.47 9.91
N LEU A 248 17.06 -16.66 10.88
CA LEU A 248 17.95 -15.86 11.71
C LEU A 248 18.86 -16.75 12.56
N PRO A 249 20.11 -16.32 12.88
CA PRO A 249 20.90 -16.94 13.93
C PRO A 249 20.12 -17.05 15.24
N GLN A 250 20.29 -18.14 15.97
CA GLN A 250 19.48 -18.44 17.17
C GLN A 250 19.44 -17.25 18.17
N GLN A 251 20.58 -16.58 18.38
CA GLN A 251 20.67 -15.40 19.26
C GLN A 251 19.89 -14.19 18.74
N LYS A 252 19.59 -14.14 17.42
CA LYS A 252 18.86 -13.04 16.77
C LYS A 252 17.36 -13.29 16.64
N GLN A 253 16.91 -14.53 16.79
CA GLN A 253 15.49 -14.85 16.68
C GLN A 253 14.64 -14.11 17.73
N GLN A 254 15.19 -13.87 18.93
CA GLN A 254 14.51 -13.08 19.97
C GLN A 254 14.43 -11.56 19.69
N GLN A 255 15.12 -11.08 18.65
CA GLN A 255 15.05 -9.69 18.20
C GLN A 255 13.99 -9.46 17.13
N ALA A 256 13.27 -10.50 16.72
CA ALA A 256 12.30 -10.42 15.63
C ALA A 256 11.01 -11.13 16.00
N VAL A 257 9.89 -10.55 15.59
CA VAL A 257 8.55 -11.13 15.81
C VAL A 257 7.67 -10.98 14.59
N ASN A 258 6.85 -12.00 14.31
CA ASN A 258 5.76 -11.91 13.35
C ASN A 258 4.57 -11.21 14.01
N ALA A 259 4.56 -9.88 13.95
CA ALA A 259 3.52 -9.08 14.58
C ALA A 259 2.13 -9.31 13.96
N SER A 260 2.07 -9.65 12.67
CA SER A 260 0.80 -9.87 11.95
C SER A 260 -0.02 -11.04 12.47
N ARG A 261 0.62 -12.05 13.10
CA ARG A 261 -0.10 -13.14 13.75
C ARG A 261 -0.84 -12.71 15.00
N HIS A 262 -0.35 -11.68 15.67
CA HIS A 262 -0.91 -11.15 16.92
C HIS A 262 -1.84 -9.98 16.70
N LEU A 263 -1.63 -9.22 15.61
CA LEU A 263 -2.34 -8.02 15.21
C LEU A 263 -2.80 -8.16 13.75
N PRO A 264 -3.78 -9.05 13.47
CA PRO A 264 -4.11 -9.48 12.11
C PRO A 264 -4.94 -8.48 11.31
N THR A 265 -5.54 -7.48 11.94
CA THR A 265 -6.39 -6.51 11.24
C THR A 265 -5.58 -5.32 10.72
N LEU A 266 -6.09 -4.67 9.68
CA LEU A 266 -5.47 -3.47 9.12
C LEU A 266 -5.37 -2.33 10.16
N ALA A 267 -6.41 -2.15 10.98
CA ALA A 267 -6.42 -1.14 12.04
C ALA A 267 -5.34 -1.41 13.10
N GLU A 268 -5.14 -2.67 13.48
CA GLU A 268 -4.09 -3.07 14.41
C GLU A 268 -2.68 -2.93 13.80
N ALA A 269 -2.52 -3.28 12.51
CA ALA A 269 -1.27 -3.05 11.81
C ALA A 269 -0.94 -1.55 11.73
N ALA A 270 -1.93 -0.70 11.42
CA ALA A 270 -1.76 0.75 11.42
C ALA A 270 -1.44 1.30 12.81
N ALA A 271 -2.05 0.75 13.87
CA ALA A 271 -1.72 1.08 15.26
C ALA A 271 -0.28 0.70 15.59
N LEU A 272 0.14 -0.51 15.22
CA LEU A 272 1.50 -0.99 15.44
C LEU A 272 2.54 -0.09 14.77
N ILE A 273 2.31 0.31 13.52
CA ILE A 273 3.19 1.26 12.81
C ILE A 273 3.33 2.58 13.59
N GLY A 274 2.27 3.03 14.25
CA GLY A 274 2.30 4.20 15.14
C GLY A 274 3.21 4.04 16.36
N GLU A 275 3.48 2.83 16.82
CA GLU A 275 4.39 2.54 17.96
C GLU A 275 5.86 2.34 17.52
N MET A 276 6.14 2.28 16.22
CA MET A 276 7.50 2.06 15.70
C MET A 276 8.32 3.37 15.71
N ASP A 277 9.64 3.22 15.86
CA ASP A 277 10.58 4.34 15.75
C ASP A 277 11.06 4.53 14.31
N LEU A 278 11.11 3.44 13.53
CA LEU A 278 11.46 3.41 12.11
C LEU A 278 10.61 2.38 11.38
N VAL A 279 10.23 2.69 10.14
CA VAL A 279 9.52 1.74 9.26
C VAL A 279 10.31 1.50 7.98
N ILE A 280 10.45 0.23 7.59
CA ILE A 280 11.22 -0.17 6.40
C ILE A 280 10.35 -1.09 5.54
N GLY A 281 10.39 -0.95 4.23
CA GLY A 281 9.70 -1.88 3.33
C GLY A 281 9.79 -1.48 1.87
N PRO A 282 9.34 -2.35 0.96
CA PRO A 282 9.10 -1.99 -0.42
C PRO A 282 7.97 -0.98 -0.54
N ASP A 283 7.74 -0.44 -1.76
CA ASP A 283 6.57 0.40 -2.02
C ASP A 283 5.28 -0.32 -1.63
N SER A 284 4.71 0.09 -0.51
CA SER A 284 3.54 -0.54 0.11
C SER A 284 2.77 0.46 0.99
N SER A 285 1.52 0.10 1.30
CA SER A 285 0.63 0.95 2.11
C SER A 285 1.20 1.32 3.49
N MET A 286 1.99 0.44 4.11
CA MET A 286 2.52 0.70 5.45
C MET A 286 3.54 1.84 5.49
N LEU A 287 4.23 2.14 4.39
CA LEU A 287 5.06 3.35 4.30
C LEU A 287 4.20 4.63 4.35
N HIS A 288 3.02 4.61 3.72
CA HIS A 288 2.10 5.75 3.76
C HIS A 288 1.42 5.89 5.14
N VAL A 289 1.13 4.76 5.80
CA VAL A 289 0.67 4.74 7.19
C VAL A 289 1.76 5.30 8.13
N ALA A 290 3.03 4.93 7.92
CA ALA A 290 4.15 5.48 8.67
C ALA A 290 4.27 7.01 8.49
N ALA A 291 4.12 7.49 7.26
CA ALA A 291 4.10 8.93 6.97
C ALA A 291 2.92 9.64 7.66
N ALA A 292 1.74 9.02 7.71
CA ALA A 292 0.58 9.55 8.44
C ALA A 292 0.85 9.67 9.94
N HIS A 293 1.59 8.73 10.52
CA HIS A 293 2.09 8.79 11.91
C HIS A 293 3.35 9.64 12.07
N ARG A 294 3.85 10.28 10.99
CA ARG A 294 5.08 11.10 10.98
C ARG A 294 6.34 10.35 11.42
N LYS A 295 6.35 9.03 11.20
CA LYS A 295 7.49 8.18 11.55
C LYS A 295 8.58 8.28 10.50
N PRO A 296 9.86 8.20 10.89
CA PRO A 296 10.96 7.93 9.98
C PRO A 296 10.68 6.66 9.16
N LEU A 297 10.98 6.70 7.86
CA LEU A 297 10.77 5.55 7.01
C LEU A 297 11.86 5.40 5.93
N ILE A 298 12.13 4.15 5.56
CA ILE A 298 13.02 3.78 4.45
C ILE A 298 12.22 2.94 3.46
N GLY A 299 12.04 3.45 2.25
CA GLY A 299 11.35 2.76 1.17
C GLY A 299 12.33 2.15 0.18
N LEU A 300 12.07 0.90 -0.25
CA LEU A 300 12.87 0.17 -1.25
C LEU A 300 12.13 0.23 -2.59
N TYR A 301 12.71 0.94 -3.56
CA TYR A 301 12.09 1.23 -4.84
C TYR A 301 12.95 0.70 -5.99
N GLY A 302 12.40 -0.20 -6.77
CA GLY A 302 13.04 -0.80 -7.95
C GLY A 302 12.33 -0.46 -9.25
N PRO A 303 11.02 -0.73 -9.36
CA PRO A 303 10.28 -0.53 -10.62
C PRO A 303 10.08 0.93 -11.03
N PHE A 304 10.16 1.88 -10.10
CA PHE A 304 10.03 3.32 -10.31
C PHE A 304 10.74 4.11 -9.21
N HIS A 305 10.89 5.41 -9.41
CA HIS A 305 11.63 6.28 -8.49
C HIS A 305 10.81 6.60 -7.24
N SER A 306 11.46 6.58 -6.09
CA SER A 306 10.83 6.82 -4.77
C SER A 306 10.12 8.18 -4.68
N ASP A 307 10.60 9.21 -5.37
CA ASP A 307 9.98 10.53 -5.41
C ASP A 307 8.54 10.51 -5.95
N LEU A 308 8.18 9.51 -6.74
CA LEU A 308 6.80 9.34 -7.22
C LEU A 308 5.82 9.00 -6.08
N ARG A 309 6.34 8.64 -4.90
CA ARG A 309 5.54 8.31 -3.69
C ARG A 309 5.95 9.12 -2.47
N LEU A 310 7.25 9.36 -2.24
CA LEU A 310 7.79 9.87 -0.98
C LEU A 310 8.12 11.36 -0.98
N LYS A 311 8.07 12.04 -2.12
CA LYS A 311 8.47 13.46 -2.29
C LYS A 311 8.03 14.40 -1.16
N TYR A 312 6.84 14.20 -0.63
CA TYR A 312 6.25 15.06 0.40
C TYR A 312 6.50 14.60 1.84
N TYR A 313 7.19 13.48 2.05
CA TYR A 313 7.43 12.91 3.38
C TYR A 313 8.79 13.35 3.92
N LYS A 314 8.79 14.28 4.87
CA LYS A 314 10.01 14.92 5.38
C LYS A 314 11.02 13.96 6.01
N ASN A 315 10.54 12.87 6.65
CA ASN A 315 11.36 11.91 7.36
C ASN A 315 11.50 10.60 6.56
N ALA A 316 11.44 10.66 5.22
CA ALA A 316 11.52 9.52 4.36
C ALA A 316 12.85 9.48 3.60
N ILE A 317 13.39 8.29 3.45
CA ILE A 317 14.49 8.01 2.52
C ILE A 317 14.03 6.93 1.56
N GLY A 318 14.01 7.26 0.27
CA GLY A 318 13.85 6.29 -0.79
C GLY A 318 15.21 5.73 -1.21
N LEU A 319 15.33 4.42 -1.27
CA LEU A 319 16.45 3.73 -1.88
C LEU A 319 16.02 3.27 -3.27
N ASP A 320 16.66 3.82 -4.29
CA ASP A 320 16.30 3.61 -5.70
C ASP A 320 17.32 2.74 -6.41
N SER A 321 16.86 1.70 -7.09
CA SER A 321 17.72 0.76 -7.86
C SER A 321 17.36 0.66 -9.34
N MET A 322 16.41 1.42 -9.82
CA MET A 322 15.90 1.34 -11.20
C MET A 322 16.95 1.62 -12.28
N THR A 323 17.96 2.42 -11.98
CA THR A 323 19.05 2.77 -12.90
C THR A 323 19.91 1.57 -13.31
N LEU A 324 19.77 0.44 -12.62
CA LEU A 324 20.50 -0.79 -12.85
C LEU A 324 19.80 -1.73 -13.84
N CYS A 325 18.54 -1.46 -14.18
CA CYS A 325 17.78 -2.24 -15.13
C CYS A 325 17.84 -1.62 -16.52
N GLU A 326 18.15 -2.42 -17.56
CA GLU A 326 18.15 -1.95 -18.94
C GLU A 326 16.78 -1.42 -19.40
N PHE A 327 15.68 -1.96 -18.85
CA PHE A 327 14.33 -1.45 -19.05
C PHE A 327 14.07 -0.13 -18.30
N GLY A 328 14.79 0.12 -17.19
CA GLY A 328 14.69 1.34 -16.38
C GLY A 328 15.63 2.47 -16.83
N ARG A 329 16.61 2.20 -17.69
CA ARG A 329 17.55 3.21 -18.15
C ARG A 329 16.85 4.27 -19.01
N GLY A 330 16.63 5.45 -18.43
CA GLY A 330 16.06 6.61 -19.11
C GLY A 330 14.52 6.63 -19.21
N ARG A 331 13.83 5.68 -18.60
CA ARG A 331 12.37 5.68 -18.46
C ARG A 331 12.02 5.46 -17.01
N TYR A 332 11.16 6.31 -16.45
CA TYR A 332 10.69 6.19 -15.06
C TYR A 332 9.84 4.94 -14.79
N SER A 333 9.48 4.14 -15.77
CA SER A 333 9.03 2.77 -15.62
C SER A 333 8.21 2.20 -16.77
N SER A 334 8.76 1.25 -17.49
CA SER A 334 7.95 0.32 -18.27
C SER A 334 7.13 -0.65 -17.39
N CYS A 335 7.66 -1.00 -16.20
CA CYS A 335 7.00 -1.92 -15.29
C CYS A 335 5.78 -1.33 -14.59
N PHE A 336 5.80 -0.04 -14.29
CA PHE A 336 4.69 0.65 -13.65
C PHE A 336 3.57 0.98 -14.65
N GLU A 337 3.93 1.45 -15.85
CA GLU A 337 2.95 1.80 -16.90
C GLU A 337 2.08 0.62 -17.33
N HIS A 338 2.69 -0.56 -17.40
CA HIS A 338 1.97 -1.72 -17.90
C HIS A 338 1.14 -2.43 -16.83
N GLY A 339 1.15 -1.95 -15.56
CA GLY A 339 0.42 -2.58 -14.47
C GLY A 339 0.78 -4.06 -14.30
N GLU A 340 1.93 -4.48 -14.86
CA GLU A 340 2.36 -5.86 -14.78
C GLU A 340 2.66 -6.23 -13.34
N GLY A 341 1.97 -7.23 -12.82
CA GLY A 341 2.21 -7.74 -11.48
C GLY A 341 3.59 -8.38 -11.34
N GLU A 342 4.24 -8.77 -12.47
CA GLU A 342 5.51 -9.46 -12.54
C GLU A 342 6.53 -8.73 -13.40
N CYS A 343 7.81 -8.88 -13.06
CA CYS A 343 8.90 -8.30 -13.84
C CYS A 343 9.09 -9.07 -15.17
N PRO A 344 8.99 -8.40 -16.34
CA PRO A 344 9.21 -9.09 -17.63
C PRO A 344 10.60 -9.69 -17.76
N LEU A 345 11.64 -9.05 -17.19
CA LEU A 345 13.01 -9.56 -17.22
C LEU A 345 13.17 -10.78 -16.32
N ALA A 346 12.61 -10.75 -15.09
CA ALA A 346 12.63 -11.91 -14.20
C ALA A 346 11.94 -13.12 -14.84
N ARG A 347 10.76 -12.91 -15.44
CA ARG A 347 10.02 -13.95 -16.18
C ARG A 347 10.87 -14.53 -17.33
N LYS A 348 11.54 -13.68 -18.12
CA LYS A 348 12.41 -14.12 -19.24
C LYS A 348 13.59 -14.94 -18.77
N THR A 349 14.13 -14.65 -17.59
CA THR A 349 15.32 -15.32 -17.02
C THR A 349 14.99 -16.44 -16.03
N GLY A 350 13.69 -16.73 -15.81
CA GLY A 350 13.24 -17.72 -14.82
C GLY A 350 13.51 -17.34 -13.37
N GLN A 351 13.70 -16.05 -13.08
CA GLN A 351 13.89 -15.54 -11.74
C GLN A 351 12.54 -15.20 -11.10
N PHE A 352 12.43 -15.37 -9.78
CA PHE A 352 11.23 -15.00 -9.05
C PHE A 352 11.17 -13.49 -8.74
N TYR A 353 12.31 -12.91 -8.34
CA TYR A 353 12.39 -11.50 -7.95
C TYR A 353 12.88 -10.63 -9.10
N SER A 354 12.38 -9.40 -9.16
CA SER A 354 12.87 -8.39 -10.10
C SER A 354 14.35 -8.08 -9.85
N PRO A 355 15.22 -8.05 -10.88
CA PRO A 355 16.64 -7.74 -10.70
C PRO A 355 16.91 -6.42 -9.96
N CYS A 356 16.08 -5.40 -10.19
CA CYS A 356 16.16 -4.15 -9.46
C CYS A 356 15.88 -4.32 -7.95
N MET A 357 14.98 -5.21 -7.57
CA MET A 357 14.68 -5.48 -6.15
C MET A 357 15.73 -6.40 -5.50
N MET A 358 16.45 -7.19 -6.27
CA MET A 358 17.58 -8.01 -5.80
C MET A 358 18.84 -7.20 -5.49
N PHE A 359 18.89 -5.95 -5.94
CA PHE A 359 20.07 -5.07 -5.76
C PHE A 359 20.26 -4.63 -4.30
N PHE A 360 19.20 -4.58 -3.51
CA PHE A 360 19.28 -4.08 -2.15
C PHE A 360 20.10 -5.01 -1.24
N LEU A 361 21.00 -4.40 -0.49
CA LEU A 361 21.84 -5.05 0.51
C LEU A 361 21.61 -4.38 1.88
N PRO A 362 21.86 -5.09 3.00
CA PRO A 362 21.72 -4.52 4.35
C PRO A 362 22.46 -3.19 4.52
N LYS A 363 23.64 -3.04 3.95
CA LYS A 363 24.43 -1.81 4.02
C LYS A 363 23.69 -0.58 3.50
N HIS A 364 22.88 -0.72 2.45
CA HIS A 364 22.07 0.42 1.94
C HIS A 364 21.04 0.87 2.96
N ILE A 365 20.41 -0.09 3.67
CA ILE A 365 19.46 0.19 4.73
C ILE A 365 20.18 0.84 5.92
N TYR A 366 21.34 0.33 6.34
CA TYR A 366 22.12 0.92 7.44
C TYR A 366 22.58 2.34 7.16
N GLN A 367 23.02 2.63 5.94
CA GLN A 367 23.37 3.99 5.53
C GLN A 367 22.17 4.94 5.62
N ALA A 368 20.98 4.47 5.22
CA ALA A 368 19.75 5.25 5.35
C ALA A 368 19.35 5.44 6.83
N MET A 369 19.46 4.38 7.65
CA MET A 369 19.22 4.46 9.11
C MET A 369 20.13 5.51 9.76
N HIS A 370 21.43 5.50 9.43
CA HIS A 370 22.37 6.49 9.94
C HIS A 370 21.99 7.93 9.55
N ARG A 371 21.57 8.15 8.31
CA ARG A 371 21.09 9.46 7.85
C ARG A 371 19.82 9.92 8.57
N LEU A 372 19.01 8.99 9.08
CA LEU A 372 17.83 9.27 9.90
C LEU A 372 18.16 9.38 11.41
N GLY A 373 19.43 9.28 11.78
CA GLY A 373 19.89 9.43 13.18
C GLY A 373 19.81 8.16 14.03
N PHE A 374 19.60 6.99 13.41
CA PHE A 374 19.62 5.71 14.12
C PHE A 374 21.05 5.14 14.19
N PRO A 375 21.45 4.51 15.29
CA PRO A 375 22.68 3.74 15.33
C PRO A 375 22.55 2.56 14.37
N ALA A 376 23.50 2.42 13.48
CA ALA A 376 23.53 1.34 12.50
C ALA A 376 24.96 0.79 12.43
N PRO A 377 25.15 -0.50 12.05
CA PRO A 377 26.46 -1.04 11.81
C PRO A 377 27.21 -0.15 10.80
N VAL A 378 28.31 0.45 11.22
CA VAL A 378 29.23 1.13 10.32
C VAL A 378 30.09 0.04 9.69
N GLU A 379 30.35 0.11 8.38
CA GLU A 379 31.29 -0.83 7.72
C GLU A 379 32.66 -0.71 8.42
N GLY A 380 32.87 -1.52 9.45
CA GLY A 380 34.16 -1.78 10.04
C GLY A 380 34.79 -2.95 9.28
N ASN A 381 36.09 -2.87 9.01
CA ASN A 381 36.93 -3.89 8.44
C ASN A 381 36.68 -5.29 9.07
N GLY A 382 35.67 -5.98 8.62
CA GLY A 382 35.26 -7.28 9.11
C GLY A 382 34.98 -8.20 7.94
N GLU A 383 35.79 -9.22 7.86
CA GLU A 383 35.68 -10.33 6.93
C GLU A 383 34.24 -10.78 6.74
N ASN A 384 33.87 -10.97 5.51
CA ASN A 384 32.60 -11.49 5.04
C ASN A 384 32.31 -12.87 5.68
N PRO A 385 31.46 -13.00 6.70
CA PRO A 385 31.11 -14.32 7.19
C PRO A 385 29.81 -14.72 6.53
N VAL A 386 29.83 -15.15 5.31
CA VAL A 386 28.97 -16.24 4.81
C VAL A 386 29.27 -16.47 3.35
N LYS A 387 29.99 -17.55 3.07
CA LYS A 387 29.94 -18.21 1.78
C LYS A 387 28.50 -18.65 1.55
N SER A 388 27.84 -18.00 0.58
CA SER A 388 26.53 -18.42 0.12
C SER A 388 26.60 -19.85 -0.41
N THR A 389 26.10 -20.79 0.35
CA THR A 389 25.72 -22.09 -0.20
C THR A 389 24.44 -21.88 -0.98
N PRO A 390 24.40 -22.24 -2.28
CA PRO A 390 23.16 -22.14 -3.03
C PRO A 390 22.13 -23.08 -2.43
N VAL A 391 20.99 -22.54 -2.03
CA VAL A 391 19.83 -23.36 -1.64
C VAL A 391 19.40 -24.08 -2.92
N SER A 392 19.56 -25.39 -2.91
CA SER A 392 19.07 -26.29 -3.95
C SER A 392 17.59 -26.06 -4.18
N GLN A 393 17.24 -25.76 -5.42
CA GLN A 393 15.87 -25.80 -5.92
C GLN A 393 15.35 -27.23 -5.78
N HIS A 394 14.50 -27.50 -4.79
CA HIS A 394 13.56 -28.60 -4.82
C HIS A 394 12.26 -28.19 -4.17
N GLY A 395 11.27 -28.01 -5.00
CA GLY A 395 9.93 -28.57 -5.06
C GLY A 395 8.98 -28.26 -3.89
N CYS A 396 8.00 -27.48 -4.14
CA CYS A 396 6.56 -27.74 -4.27
C CYS A 396 5.85 -26.43 -4.54
#